data_00dd8b3742ba5f05ad534c4f3eed7725
#
_entry.id   00dd8b3742ba5f05ad534c4f3eed7725
#
_cell.length_a   1.000
_cell.length_b   1.000
_cell.length_c   1.000
_cell.angle_alpha   90.00
_cell.angle_beta   90.00
_cell.angle_gamma   90.00
#
_symmetry.space_group_name_H-M   'P 1'
#
loop_
_entity.id
_entity.type
_entity.pdbx_description
1 polymer ?
#
loop_
_entity_poly.entity_id
_entity_poly.type
_entity_poly.pdbx_seq_one_letter_code
_entity_poly.pdbx_strand_id
1 'polypeptide(L)'
;TLEKIFAKVSLFSESGSLFVFDVNSVYKHREVLGNNTFVYDMEEVYCVWQNTYHPENHLVDISLDFFVEEEGVYHRESEAFSERAYTPEQLDKLLEKAGFEKLAVYGEDSFDPPGEREQRLIYVARRRPKND
;
A
#
# COMPACT_ATOMS: atom_id res chain seq x y z
N THR A 1 6.63 -5.93 7.76
CA THR A 1 6.29 -4.54 8.06
C THR A 1 7.05 -3.59 7.18
N LEU A 2 6.52 -2.37 7.00
CA LEU A 2 7.16 -1.35 6.17
C LEU A 2 8.52 -0.93 6.75
N GLU A 3 8.65 -0.89 8.05
CA GLU A 3 9.94 -0.61 8.73
C GLU A 3 11.03 -1.60 8.30
N LYS A 4 10.70 -2.88 8.26
CA LYS A 4 11.63 -3.93 7.83
C LYS A 4 11.98 -3.82 6.36
N ILE A 5 11.01 -3.47 5.51
CA ILE A 5 11.24 -3.28 4.08
C ILE A 5 12.19 -2.11 3.86
N PHE A 6 11.95 -0.98 4.50
CA PHE A 6 12.82 0.19 4.39
C PHE A 6 14.23 -0.09 4.89
N ALA A 7 14.37 -0.84 5.99
CA ALA A 7 15.67 -1.25 6.50
C ALA A 7 16.44 -2.10 5.50
N LYS A 8 15.78 -3.04 4.84
CA LYS A 8 16.39 -3.88 3.80
C LYS A 8 16.82 -3.06 2.58
N VAL A 9 15.95 -2.18 2.10
CA VAL A 9 16.28 -1.30 0.97
C VAL A 9 17.49 -0.45 1.31
N SER A 10 17.52 0.11 2.51
CA SER A 10 18.66 0.92 3.00
C SER A 10 19.95 0.13 3.05
N LEU A 11 19.90 -1.11 3.54
CA LEU A 11 21.07 -1.97 3.67
C LEU A 11 21.72 -2.25 2.31
N PHE A 12 20.93 -2.45 1.27
CA PHE A 12 21.41 -2.78 -0.07
C PHE A 12 21.58 -1.57 -0.98
N SER A 13 21.26 -0.37 -0.50
CA SER A 13 21.43 0.87 -1.26
C SER A 13 22.78 1.51 -1.00
N GLU A 14 23.34 2.11 -2.04
CA GLU A 14 24.54 2.92 -1.90
C GLU A 14 24.18 4.33 -1.42
N SER A 15 25.15 5.00 -0.80
CA SER A 15 25.02 6.41 -0.39
C SER A 15 24.64 7.27 -1.60
N GLY A 16 23.62 8.11 -1.46
CA GLY A 16 23.13 8.97 -2.52
C GLY A 16 22.16 8.33 -3.50
N SER A 17 21.88 7.02 -3.38
CA SER A 17 20.91 6.32 -4.23
C SER A 17 19.50 6.87 -4.03
N LEU A 18 18.71 6.88 -5.11
CA LEU A 18 17.30 7.26 -5.04
C LEU A 18 16.45 6.03 -4.78
N PHE A 19 15.47 6.21 -3.91
CA PHE A 19 14.44 5.22 -3.62
C PHE A 19 13.07 5.84 -3.96
N VAL A 20 12.39 5.26 -4.93
CA VAL A 20 11.05 5.69 -5.35
C VAL A 20 10.06 4.58 -5.04
N PHE A 21 9.01 4.91 -4.32
CA PHE A 21 7.97 3.94 -4.00
C PHE A 21 6.59 4.61 -3.96
N ASP A 22 5.56 3.82 -4.10
CA ASP A 22 4.19 4.29 -3.93
C ASP A 22 3.49 3.53 -2.81
N VAL A 23 2.53 4.19 -2.19
CA VAL A 23 1.70 3.61 -1.13
C VAL A 23 0.26 4.08 -1.27
N ASN A 24 -0.68 3.26 -0.82
CA ASN A 24 -2.06 3.70 -0.65
C ASN A 24 -2.12 4.71 0.50
N SER A 25 -2.87 5.79 0.29
CA SER A 25 -3.09 6.79 1.33
C SER A 25 -4.07 6.29 2.38
N VAL A 26 -4.10 6.96 3.54
CA VAL A 26 -5.14 6.73 4.55
C VAL A 26 -6.53 7.01 3.96
N TYR A 27 -6.65 8.06 3.13
CA TYR A 27 -7.90 8.35 2.41
C TYR A 27 -8.38 7.15 1.59
N LYS A 28 -7.47 6.49 0.85
CA LYS A 28 -7.79 5.28 0.07
C LYS A 28 -8.38 4.18 0.96
N HIS A 29 -7.74 3.91 2.10
CA HIS A 29 -8.19 2.89 3.02
C HIS A 29 -9.53 3.24 3.67
N ARG A 30 -9.69 4.48 4.12
CA ARG A 30 -10.88 4.93 4.85
C ARG A 30 -12.10 5.11 3.94
N GLU A 31 -11.93 5.79 2.80
CA GLU A 31 -13.06 6.24 1.99
C GLU A 31 -13.34 5.37 0.76
N VAL A 32 -12.33 4.73 0.20
CA VAL A 32 -12.49 3.96 -1.04
C VAL A 32 -12.59 2.46 -0.74
N LEU A 33 -11.65 1.89 0.00
CA LEU A 33 -11.64 0.48 0.33
C LEU A 33 -12.50 0.15 1.55
N GLY A 34 -12.51 1.04 2.55
CA GLY A 34 -13.08 0.79 3.87
C GLY A 34 -14.55 0.40 3.83
N ASN A 35 -14.85 -0.77 4.41
CA ASN A 35 -16.19 -1.32 4.57
C ASN A 35 -16.99 -1.46 3.27
N ASN A 36 -16.31 -1.50 2.13
CA ASN A 36 -16.90 -1.69 0.82
C ASN A 36 -16.75 -3.14 0.35
N THR A 37 -17.67 -3.53 -0.51
CA THR A 37 -17.65 -4.83 -1.18
C THR A 37 -17.56 -4.59 -2.68
N PHE A 38 -16.61 -5.26 -3.33
CA PHE A 38 -16.43 -5.21 -4.78
C PHE A 38 -16.71 -6.59 -5.37
N VAL A 39 -17.37 -6.63 -6.49
CA VAL A 39 -17.69 -7.88 -7.18
C VAL A 39 -17.12 -7.81 -8.59
N TYR A 40 -16.35 -8.81 -8.97
CA TYR A 40 -15.81 -8.95 -10.32
C TYR A 40 -16.37 -10.22 -10.94
N ASP A 41 -17.18 -10.06 -11.98
CA ASP A 41 -17.76 -11.16 -12.73
C ASP A 41 -16.94 -11.33 -14.02
N MET A 42 -16.10 -12.37 -14.05
CA MET A 42 -15.28 -12.72 -15.19
C MET A 42 -15.75 -14.07 -15.74
N GLU A 43 -15.37 -14.41 -16.99
CA GLU A 43 -15.88 -15.58 -17.68
C GLU A 43 -15.85 -16.89 -16.87
N GLU A 44 -14.71 -17.19 -16.25
CA GLU A 44 -14.51 -18.44 -15.51
C GLU A 44 -14.36 -18.23 -13.99
N VAL A 45 -14.31 -16.98 -13.55
CA VAL A 45 -14.07 -16.65 -12.15
C VAL A 45 -15.00 -15.53 -11.71
N TYR A 46 -15.66 -15.76 -10.59
CA TYR A 46 -16.46 -14.75 -9.90
C TYR A 46 -15.77 -14.42 -8.59
N CYS A 47 -15.39 -13.16 -8.39
CA CYS A 47 -14.67 -12.74 -7.20
C CYS A 47 -15.50 -11.78 -6.36
N VAL A 48 -15.60 -12.06 -5.06
CA VAL A 48 -16.20 -11.17 -4.07
C VAL A 48 -15.08 -10.66 -3.16
N TRP A 49 -14.86 -9.36 -3.17
CA TRP A 49 -13.83 -8.69 -2.38
C TRP A 49 -14.50 -7.84 -1.32
N GLN A 50 -14.33 -8.22 -0.05
CA GLN A 50 -14.90 -7.52 1.09
C GLN A 50 -13.80 -6.91 1.95
N ASN A 51 -14.01 -5.68 2.39
CA ASN A 51 -13.05 -4.95 3.22
C ASN A 51 -13.69 -4.53 4.54
N THR A 52 -12.92 -4.62 5.61
CA THR A 52 -13.28 -4.07 6.92
C THR A 52 -12.18 -3.10 7.35
N TYR A 53 -12.52 -1.83 7.54
CA TYR A 53 -11.57 -0.80 7.93
C TYR A 53 -11.56 -0.60 9.44
N HIS A 54 -10.36 -0.52 10.00
CA HIS A 54 -10.11 -0.25 11.42
C HIS A 54 -9.50 1.14 11.59
N PRO A 55 -10.28 2.14 12.04
CA PRO A 55 -9.79 3.51 12.13
C PRO A 55 -8.69 3.72 13.18
N GLU A 56 -8.60 2.86 14.19
CA GLU A 56 -7.62 2.99 15.27
C GLU A 56 -6.17 2.81 14.79
N ASN A 57 -5.95 2.08 13.70
CA ASN A 57 -4.60 1.81 13.18
C ASN A 57 -4.50 1.88 11.66
N HIS A 58 -5.55 2.36 10.98
CA HIS A 58 -5.66 2.44 9.51
C HIS A 58 -5.46 1.10 8.80
N LEU A 59 -5.82 0.02 9.47
CA LEU A 59 -5.75 -1.33 8.93
C LEU A 59 -7.03 -1.64 8.13
N VAL A 60 -6.86 -2.30 7.00
CA VAL A 60 -7.98 -2.87 6.24
C VAL A 60 -7.80 -4.38 6.22
N ASP A 61 -8.79 -5.09 6.74
CA ASP A 61 -8.88 -6.55 6.59
C ASP A 61 -9.57 -6.84 5.27
N ILE A 62 -8.91 -7.62 4.42
CA ILE A 62 -9.37 -7.96 3.09
C ILE A 62 -9.72 -9.43 3.04
N SER A 63 -10.93 -9.72 2.58
CA SER A 63 -11.39 -11.09 2.34
C SER A 63 -11.73 -11.23 0.85
N LEU A 64 -11.10 -12.18 0.20
CA LEU A 64 -11.32 -12.49 -1.20
C LEU A 64 -11.92 -13.89 -1.31
N ASP A 65 -13.09 -13.98 -1.91
CA ASP A 65 -13.72 -15.26 -2.25
C ASP A 65 -13.76 -15.39 -3.76
N PHE A 66 -13.14 -16.43 -4.28
CA PHE A 66 -13.11 -16.76 -5.69
C PHE A 66 -13.98 -17.97 -5.95
N PHE A 67 -14.91 -17.83 -6.88
CA PHE A 67 -15.73 -18.93 -7.37
C PHE A 67 -15.26 -19.26 -8.77
N VAL A 68 -14.56 -20.39 -8.91
CA VAL A 68 -13.94 -20.81 -10.17
C VAL A 68 -14.83 -21.87 -10.80
N GLU A 69 -15.24 -21.65 -12.05
CA GLU A 69 -16.06 -22.62 -12.79
C GLU A 69 -15.19 -23.68 -13.44
N GLU A 70 -15.49 -24.93 -13.14
CA GLU A 70 -14.94 -26.11 -13.80
C GLU A 70 -16.06 -27.10 -14.13
N GLU A 71 -16.22 -27.45 -15.39
CA GLU A 71 -17.21 -28.43 -15.85
C GLU A 71 -18.63 -28.15 -15.34
N GLY A 72 -19.03 -26.86 -15.34
CA GLY A 72 -20.38 -26.44 -14.93
C GLY A 72 -20.59 -26.37 -13.42
N VAL A 73 -19.52 -26.55 -12.62
CA VAL A 73 -19.55 -26.48 -11.16
C VAL A 73 -18.60 -25.41 -10.68
N TYR A 74 -19.01 -24.63 -9.67
CA TYR A 74 -18.17 -23.61 -9.06
C TYR A 74 -17.45 -24.16 -7.83
N HIS A 75 -16.15 -23.96 -7.77
CA HIS A 75 -15.32 -24.25 -6.59
C HIS A 75 -14.97 -22.96 -5.91
N ARG A 76 -15.15 -22.90 -4.59
CA ARG A 76 -14.82 -21.71 -3.82
C ARG A 76 -13.41 -21.81 -3.26
N GLU A 77 -12.62 -20.77 -3.50
CA GLU A 77 -11.31 -20.56 -2.88
C GLU A 77 -11.34 -19.22 -2.15
N SER A 78 -10.77 -19.16 -0.96
CA SER A 78 -10.81 -17.97 -0.14
C SER A 78 -9.41 -17.56 0.31
N GLU A 79 -9.14 -16.25 0.32
CA GLU A 79 -7.92 -15.66 0.86
C GLU A 79 -8.31 -14.53 1.80
N ALA A 80 -7.53 -14.36 2.86
CA ALA A 80 -7.72 -13.28 3.80
C ALA A 80 -6.36 -12.71 4.19
N PHE A 81 -6.24 -11.39 4.16
CA PHE A 81 -5.02 -10.68 4.58
C PHE A 81 -5.36 -9.27 5.00
N SER A 82 -4.41 -8.59 5.60
CA SER A 82 -4.60 -7.22 6.06
C SER A 82 -3.55 -6.31 5.47
N GLU A 83 -3.96 -5.08 5.16
CA GLU A 83 -3.07 -4.02 4.70
C GLU A 83 -3.19 -2.82 5.64
N ARG A 84 -2.07 -2.22 5.98
CA ARG A 84 -2.04 -1.00 6.79
C ARG A 84 -1.66 0.19 5.93
N ALA A 85 -2.41 1.29 6.08
CA ALA A 85 -1.99 2.58 5.57
C ALA A 85 -1.22 3.32 6.66
N TYR A 86 -0.24 4.11 6.25
CA TYR A 86 0.59 4.92 7.14
C TYR A 86 0.30 6.39 6.85
N THR A 87 0.23 7.20 7.91
CA THR A 87 0.12 8.66 7.73
C THR A 87 1.43 9.21 7.17
N PRO A 88 1.41 10.40 6.51
CA PRO A 88 2.65 11.03 6.05
C PRO A 88 3.70 11.18 7.13
N GLU A 89 3.28 11.52 8.35
CA GLU A 89 4.18 11.66 9.50
C GLU A 89 4.84 10.34 9.88
N GLN A 90 4.09 9.24 9.84
CA GLN A 90 4.62 7.90 10.10
C GLN A 90 5.62 7.47 9.03
N LEU A 91 5.31 7.74 7.76
CA LEU A 91 6.19 7.42 6.64
C LEU A 91 7.49 8.22 6.73
N ASP A 92 7.41 9.51 7.04
CA ASP A 92 8.59 10.36 7.21
C ASP A 92 9.51 9.83 8.30
N LYS A 93 8.95 9.43 9.44
CA LYS A 93 9.72 8.85 10.55
C LYS A 93 10.37 7.51 10.18
N LEU A 94 9.66 6.67 9.46
CA LEU A 94 10.17 5.38 9.02
C LEU A 94 11.32 5.54 8.01
N LEU A 95 11.20 6.49 7.08
CA LEU A 95 12.27 6.81 6.14
C LEU A 95 13.51 7.34 6.86
N GLU A 96 13.33 8.28 7.76
CA GLU A 96 14.44 8.86 8.53
C GLU A 96 15.16 7.79 9.37
N LYS A 97 14.40 6.94 10.05
CA LYS A 97 14.96 5.84 10.84
C LYS A 97 15.76 4.86 9.98
N ALA A 98 15.34 4.63 8.75
CA ALA A 98 16.05 3.75 7.82
C ALA A 98 17.24 4.42 7.12
N GLY A 99 17.48 5.71 7.35
CA GLY A 99 18.59 6.43 6.77
C GLY A 99 18.32 7.09 5.43
N PHE A 100 17.04 7.39 5.15
CA PHE A 100 16.64 8.09 3.94
C PHE A 100 16.23 9.53 4.24
N GLU A 101 16.52 10.40 3.30
CA GLU A 101 16.01 11.77 3.25
C GLU A 101 14.87 11.85 2.26
N LYS A 102 13.68 12.28 2.70
CA LYS A 102 12.56 12.50 1.80
C LYS A 102 12.84 13.74 0.95
N LEU A 103 12.84 13.58 -0.37
CA LEU A 103 13.03 14.68 -1.30
C LEU A 103 11.71 15.27 -1.76
N ALA A 104 10.72 14.43 -2.04
CA ALA A 104 9.44 14.86 -2.56
C ALA A 104 8.35 13.81 -2.34
N VAL A 105 7.11 14.28 -2.34
CA VAL A 105 5.90 13.43 -2.37
C VAL A 105 4.98 14.00 -3.44
N TYR A 106 4.47 13.13 -4.29
CA TYR A 106 3.58 13.51 -5.37
C TYR A 106 2.26 12.74 -5.29
N GLY A 107 1.21 13.31 -5.87
CA GLY A 107 -0.02 12.58 -6.15
C GLY A 107 0.16 11.59 -7.30
N GLU A 108 -0.82 10.72 -7.48
CA GLU A 108 -0.81 9.75 -8.57
C GLU A 108 -0.85 10.46 -9.93
N ASP A 109 -0.02 10.01 -10.87
CA ASP A 109 0.07 10.55 -12.23
C ASP A 109 0.33 12.05 -12.31
N SER A 110 1.00 12.62 -11.31
CA SER A 110 1.25 14.05 -11.21
C SER A 110 2.59 14.34 -10.57
N PHE A 111 3.18 15.48 -10.90
CA PHE A 111 4.34 16.04 -10.20
C PHE A 111 3.94 17.14 -9.21
N ASP A 112 2.64 17.26 -8.92
CA ASP A 112 2.12 18.19 -7.93
C ASP A 112 2.08 17.53 -6.53
N PRO A 113 2.13 18.33 -5.45
CA PRO A 113 1.91 17.78 -4.11
C PRO A 113 0.55 17.10 -4.02
N PRO A 114 0.44 16.03 -3.20
CA PRO A 114 -0.81 15.30 -3.10
C PRO A 114 -1.91 16.13 -2.43
N GLY A 115 -3.12 16.04 -2.99
CA GLY A 115 -4.31 16.61 -2.37
C GLY A 115 -4.86 15.72 -1.26
N GLU A 116 -5.89 16.21 -0.56
CA GLU A 116 -6.51 15.47 0.55
C GLU A 116 -7.21 14.18 0.12
N ARG A 117 -7.61 14.09 -1.13
CA ARG A 117 -8.33 12.92 -1.70
C ARG A 117 -7.46 12.05 -2.59
N GLU A 118 -6.15 12.21 -2.52
CA GLU A 118 -5.24 11.34 -3.25
C GLU A 118 -5.31 9.92 -2.71
N GLN A 119 -5.46 8.96 -3.62
CA GLN A 119 -5.54 7.55 -3.25
C GLN A 119 -4.16 6.90 -3.13
N ARG A 120 -3.20 7.32 -3.94
CA ARG A 120 -1.81 6.84 -3.91
C ARG A 120 -0.85 7.99 -3.77
N LEU A 121 0.16 7.78 -2.97
CA LEU A 121 1.23 8.75 -2.74
C LEU A 121 2.52 8.18 -3.31
N ILE A 122 3.24 9.00 -4.07
CA ILE A 122 4.52 8.63 -4.66
C ILE A 122 5.62 9.37 -3.94
N TYR A 123 6.50 8.63 -3.28
CA TYR A 123 7.60 9.16 -2.48
C TYR A 123 8.91 9.03 -3.23
N VAL A 124 9.71 10.08 -3.19
CA VAL A 124 11.08 10.08 -3.68
C VAL A 124 11.99 10.39 -2.50
N ALA A 125 12.91 9.49 -2.22
CA ALA A 125 13.83 9.60 -1.11
C ALA A 125 15.26 9.33 -1.58
N ARG A 126 16.24 9.85 -0.84
CA ARG A 126 17.67 9.64 -1.11
C ARG A 126 18.31 8.97 0.08
N ARG A 127 19.11 7.95 -0.19
CA ARG A 127 19.90 7.29 0.83
C ARG A 127 20.96 8.26 1.37
N ARG A 128 20.91 8.54 2.66
CA ARG A 128 21.93 9.36 3.31
C ARG A 128 23.26 8.64 3.29
N PRO A 129 24.39 9.38 3.37
CA PRO A 129 25.70 8.75 3.45
C PRO A 129 25.75 7.74 4.59
N LYS A 130 26.32 6.56 4.31
CA LYS A 130 26.55 5.54 5.33
C LYS A 130 27.76 5.96 6.16
N ASN A 131 27.60 5.86 7.48
CA ASN A 131 28.73 6.05 8.38
C ASN A 131 29.55 4.76 8.43
N ASP A 132 30.82 4.87 8.20
CA ASP A 132 31.77 3.76 8.33
C ASP A 132 32.09 3.47 9.80
#